data_7385643ff2bddf517fb67ab2f6579aab
#
_entry.id   7385643ff2bddf517fb67ab2f6579aab
#
_cell.length_a   1.000
_cell.length_b   1.000
_cell.length_c   1.000
_cell.angle_alpha   90.00
_cell.angle_beta   90.00
_cell.angle_gamma   90.00
#
_symmetry.space_group_name_H-M   'P 1'
#
loop_
_entity.id
_entity.type
_entity.pdbx_description
1 polymer ?
#
loop_
_entity_poly.entity_id
_entity_poly.type
_entity_poly.pdbx_seq_one_letter_code
_entity_poly.pdbx_strand_id
1 'polypeptide(L)'
;MNSRWRILPLLLLGLTAAAARAQDSHDDLVKRGEYLARAGDCIACHTAPEGHIFAGGRAMPTPFGTLYTSNITPDPETGIGKWTADDFYKTMHSGRFPDGGLIYPAMPFASYTKVTRADSDAIFAYLKSIPPVNQKDRPHDLRFPYDNRSLILGWRTLFFSEGEYKPDPAKSAEWNRGAYLVEGLGHCGMCHSPINALGGTSQSDAFKGGLIPMQNWYAPSLTSNREAGLGDWSLKDITDLLRTGISNRGVVYGPMAEVVHNSLQYLTDEDIKAMAVYLQGIAAGTPRAPTASALPSTESSLLISLGKTVYEAKCATCHGAQGEGKPPHWPPLANNQSIETESAVNPIRMVLNGGYPPGTEGNPKPYGMPPFAGVLSDNEVAAVVSYIRTAWGNRGAPVSAREANELRSAPLD
;
A
#
# COMPACT_ATOMS: atom_id res chain seq x y z
N MET A 1 12.87 -64.09 -40.82
CA MET A 1 12.81 -62.80 -41.53
C MET A 1 11.72 -61.91 -40.89
N ASN A 2 12.08 -60.68 -40.48
CA ASN A 2 11.22 -59.54 -40.14
C ASN A 2 10.57 -59.46 -38.75
N SER A 3 11.41 -59.01 -37.81
CA SER A 3 10.96 -58.36 -36.57
C SER A 3 11.64 -56.98 -36.50
N ARG A 4 11.05 -55.94 -37.11
CA ARG A 4 11.59 -54.56 -37.05
C ARG A 4 10.59 -53.41 -37.16
N TRP A 5 9.32 -53.54 -36.74
CA TRP A 5 8.37 -52.42 -36.90
C TRP A 5 7.35 -52.28 -35.74
N ARG A 6 7.79 -52.21 -34.47
CA ARG A 6 6.87 -51.94 -33.35
C ARG A 6 7.38 -50.99 -32.27
N ILE A 7 8.46 -50.23 -32.51
CA ILE A 7 9.03 -49.35 -31.51
C ILE A 7 8.69 -47.83 -31.72
N LEU A 8 8.21 -47.41 -32.91
CA LEU A 8 7.97 -45.99 -33.20
C LEU A 8 6.76 -45.36 -32.52
N PRO A 9 5.60 -46.00 -32.29
CA PRO A 9 4.44 -45.31 -31.69
C PRO A 9 4.58 -45.06 -30.18
N LEU A 10 5.38 -45.85 -29.46
CA LEU A 10 5.59 -45.64 -28.00
C LEU A 10 6.51 -44.46 -27.68
N LEU A 11 7.48 -44.16 -28.52
CA LEU A 11 8.37 -42.99 -28.33
C LEU A 11 7.65 -41.69 -28.64
N LEU A 12 6.74 -41.64 -29.61
CA LEU A 12 5.95 -40.44 -29.91
C LEU A 12 4.91 -40.12 -28.80
N LEU A 13 4.28 -41.13 -28.21
CA LEU A 13 3.35 -40.95 -27.07
C LEU A 13 4.07 -40.48 -25.81
N GLY A 14 5.31 -40.92 -25.57
CA GLY A 14 6.12 -40.46 -24.44
C GLY A 14 6.57 -39.00 -24.57
N LEU A 15 6.87 -38.53 -25.76
CA LEU A 15 7.29 -37.15 -26.04
C LEU A 15 6.08 -36.18 -25.93
N THR A 16 4.91 -36.58 -26.36
CA THR A 16 3.69 -35.74 -26.23
C THR A 16 3.23 -35.61 -24.78
N ALA A 17 3.31 -36.70 -23.98
CA ALA A 17 2.97 -36.64 -22.56
C ALA A 17 3.96 -35.82 -21.73
N ALA A 18 5.25 -35.85 -22.07
CA ALA A 18 6.28 -35.04 -21.42
C ALA A 18 6.12 -33.55 -21.78
N ALA A 19 5.82 -33.24 -23.04
CA ALA A 19 5.54 -31.87 -23.48
C ALA A 19 4.26 -31.31 -22.84
N ALA A 20 3.19 -32.09 -22.72
CA ALA A 20 1.97 -31.66 -22.03
C ALA A 20 2.20 -31.37 -20.53
N ARG A 21 2.93 -32.23 -19.82
CA ARG A 21 3.30 -31.99 -18.42
C ARG A 21 4.22 -30.79 -18.23
N ALA A 22 5.14 -30.53 -19.15
CA ALA A 22 5.99 -29.34 -19.12
C ALA A 22 5.18 -28.07 -19.36
N GLN A 23 4.18 -28.11 -20.24
CA GLN A 23 3.28 -26.99 -20.50
C GLN A 23 2.38 -26.73 -19.28
N ASP A 24 1.77 -27.76 -18.69
CA ASP A 24 0.95 -27.62 -17.48
C ASP A 24 1.76 -27.01 -16.33
N SER A 25 3.02 -27.41 -16.15
CA SER A 25 3.90 -26.85 -15.13
C SER A 25 4.31 -25.39 -15.42
N HIS A 26 4.43 -25.02 -16.69
CA HIS A 26 4.72 -23.64 -17.09
C HIS A 26 3.50 -22.74 -16.88
N ASP A 27 2.32 -23.19 -17.29
CA ASP A 27 1.07 -22.45 -17.11
C ASP A 27 0.76 -22.22 -15.63
N ASP A 28 1.03 -23.20 -14.77
CA ASP A 28 0.89 -23.06 -13.32
C ASP A 28 1.90 -22.08 -12.74
N LEU A 29 3.14 -22.05 -13.25
CA LEU A 29 4.15 -21.06 -12.87
C LEU A 29 3.70 -19.64 -13.24
N VAL A 30 3.17 -19.44 -14.45
CA VAL A 30 2.65 -18.15 -14.93
C VAL A 30 1.47 -17.69 -14.08
N LYS A 31 0.49 -18.58 -13.78
CA LYS A 31 -0.65 -18.27 -12.90
C LYS A 31 -0.20 -17.86 -11.49
N ARG A 32 0.75 -18.61 -10.93
CA ARG A 32 1.38 -18.25 -9.65
C ARG A 32 2.04 -16.87 -9.74
N GLY A 33 2.75 -16.60 -10.82
CA GLY A 33 3.42 -15.32 -11.06
C GLY A 33 2.42 -14.16 -11.17
N GLU A 34 1.30 -14.34 -11.86
CA GLU A 34 0.22 -13.35 -11.91
C GLU A 34 -0.31 -13.04 -10.50
N TYR A 35 -0.62 -14.08 -9.74
CA TYR A 35 -1.10 -13.93 -8.36
C TYR A 35 -0.11 -13.15 -7.49
N LEU A 36 1.18 -13.48 -7.57
CA LEU A 36 2.23 -12.81 -6.79
C LEU A 36 2.51 -11.38 -7.27
N ALA A 37 2.42 -11.12 -8.58
CA ALA A 37 2.52 -9.76 -9.13
C ALA A 37 1.35 -8.87 -8.67
N ARG A 38 0.14 -9.45 -8.50
CA ARG A 38 -1.00 -8.76 -7.87
C ARG A 38 -0.75 -8.53 -6.38
N ALA A 39 -0.25 -9.53 -5.65
CA ALA A 39 0.08 -9.39 -4.23
C ALA A 39 1.16 -8.31 -3.99
N GLY A 40 2.09 -8.15 -4.94
CA GLY A 40 3.11 -7.11 -4.94
C GLY A 40 2.66 -5.75 -5.48
N ASP A 41 1.40 -5.64 -5.92
CA ASP A 41 0.81 -4.42 -6.51
C ASP A 41 1.68 -3.78 -7.61
N CYS A 42 2.35 -4.61 -8.41
CA CYS A 42 3.29 -4.15 -9.43
C CYS A 42 2.62 -3.22 -10.45
N ILE A 43 1.34 -3.47 -10.74
CA ILE A 43 0.54 -2.69 -11.69
C ILE A 43 0.37 -1.24 -11.25
N ALA A 44 0.19 -0.98 -9.96
CA ALA A 44 -0.05 0.36 -9.43
C ALA A 44 1.13 1.31 -9.71
N CYS A 45 2.36 0.82 -9.61
CA CYS A 45 3.54 1.62 -9.92
C CYS A 45 3.92 1.57 -11.41
N HIS A 46 3.89 0.39 -12.03
CA HIS A 46 4.41 0.19 -13.39
C HIS A 46 3.38 0.47 -14.50
N THR A 47 2.29 1.16 -14.18
CA THR A 47 1.28 1.61 -15.16
C THR A 47 0.99 3.09 -14.94
N ALA A 48 1.28 3.92 -15.94
CA ALA A 48 0.92 5.34 -15.88
C ALA A 48 -0.61 5.52 -16.03
N PRO A 49 -1.21 6.59 -15.50
CA PRO A 49 -2.59 6.93 -15.82
C PRO A 49 -2.80 6.94 -17.35
N GLU A 50 -3.85 6.27 -17.83
CA GLU A 50 -4.16 6.09 -19.26
C GLU A 50 -3.05 5.41 -20.10
N GLY A 51 -1.99 4.89 -19.45
CA GLY A 51 -0.89 4.18 -20.09
C GLY A 51 -1.17 2.68 -20.29
N HIS A 52 -0.27 2.02 -21.02
CA HIS A 52 -0.32 0.57 -21.18
C HIS A 52 0.11 -0.13 -19.87
N ILE A 53 -0.58 -1.21 -19.55
CA ILE A 53 -0.31 -2.02 -18.34
C ILE A 53 1.15 -2.48 -18.33
N PHE A 54 1.85 -2.26 -17.22
CA PHE A 54 3.25 -2.57 -16.97
C PHE A 54 4.27 -1.86 -17.88
N ALA A 55 3.85 -0.89 -18.71
CA ALA A 55 4.78 -0.14 -19.56
C ALA A 55 5.53 0.99 -18.84
N GLY A 56 5.29 1.20 -17.57
CA GLY A 56 5.96 2.24 -16.76
C GLY A 56 5.48 3.64 -17.04
N GLY A 57 6.34 4.62 -16.76
CA GLY A 57 6.07 6.03 -17.02
C GLY A 57 5.25 6.77 -15.96
N ARG A 58 4.77 6.08 -14.90
CA ARG A 58 4.08 6.73 -13.79
C ARG A 58 5.04 7.66 -13.05
N ALA A 59 4.61 8.90 -12.86
CA ALA A 59 5.34 9.86 -12.05
C ALA A 59 5.18 9.55 -10.56
N MET A 60 6.30 9.48 -9.87
CA MET A 60 6.40 9.24 -8.43
C MET A 60 7.07 10.47 -7.79
N PRO A 61 6.30 11.50 -7.39
CA PRO A 61 6.87 12.66 -6.73
C PRO A 61 7.44 12.29 -5.36
N THR A 62 8.62 12.82 -5.08
CA THR A 62 9.35 12.65 -3.81
C THR A 62 9.86 13.99 -3.30
N PRO A 63 10.29 14.10 -2.02
CA PRO A 63 10.97 15.29 -1.54
C PRO A 63 12.28 15.62 -2.29
N PHE A 64 12.80 14.69 -3.09
CA PHE A 64 14.06 14.81 -3.82
C PHE A 64 13.88 15.17 -5.29
N GLY A 65 12.65 15.18 -5.79
CA GLY A 65 12.26 15.35 -7.18
C GLY A 65 11.36 14.22 -7.65
N THR A 66 11.10 14.10 -8.93
CA THR A 66 10.19 13.10 -9.50
C THR A 66 10.96 11.92 -10.08
N LEU A 67 10.63 10.73 -9.61
CA LEU A 67 11.02 9.46 -10.21
C LEU A 67 9.95 9.01 -11.22
N TYR A 68 10.34 8.29 -12.25
CA TYR A 68 9.42 7.67 -13.21
C TYR A 68 9.64 6.17 -13.19
N THR A 69 8.55 5.42 -13.17
CA THR A 69 8.61 3.96 -13.14
C THR A 69 9.02 3.40 -14.49
N SER A 70 9.76 2.30 -14.47
CA SER A 70 10.28 1.65 -15.67
C SER A 70 9.27 0.71 -16.33
N ASN A 71 9.46 0.48 -17.63
CA ASN A 71 8.77 -0.53 -18.41
C ASN A 71 9.22 -1.93 -17.98
N ILE A 72 8.30 -2.73 -17.45
CA ILE A 72 8.56 -4.13 -17.06
C ILE A 72 7.84 -5.14 -17.97
N THR A 73 7.35 -4.70 -19.13
CA THR A 73 6.86 -5.63 -20.17
C THR A 73 8.01 -6.39 -20.83
N PRO A 74 7.75 -7.53 -21.51
CA PRO A 74 8.79 -8.31 -22.17
C PRO A 74 9.28 -7.73 -23.49
N ASP A 75 9.17 -6.39 -23.66
CA ASP A 75 9.77 -5.74 -24.83
C ASP A 75 11.30 -5.85 -24.78
N PRO A 76 11.95 -6.29 -25.86
CA PRO A 76 13.38 -6.55 -25.87
C PRO A 76 14.26 -5.29 -25.94
N GLU A 77 13.68 -4.13 -26.29
CA GLU A 77 14.43 -2.89 -26.44
C GLU A 77 14.23 -1.92 -25.29
N THR A 78 13.02 -1.87 -24.74
CA THR A 78 12.62 -0.86 -23.76
C THR A 78 12.13 -1.43 -22.44
N GLY A 79 11.94 -2.76 -22.35
CA GLY A 79 11.49 -3.47 -21.16
C GLY A 79 12.47 -4.54 -20.69
N ILE A 80 11.93 -5.57 -20.03
CA ILE A 80 12.71 -6.66 -19.47
C ILE A 80 12.86 -7.86 -20.42
N GLY A 81 12.60 -7.68 -21.71
CA GLY A 81 12.58 -8.77 -22.70
C GLY A 81 13.90 -9.55 -22.84
N LYS A 82 15.03 -8.88 -22.64
CA LYS A 82 16.37 -9.49 -22.66
C LYS A 82 16.86 -9.99 -21.31
N TRP A 83 16.14 -9.73 -20.23
CA TRP A 83 16.55 -10.14 -18.89
C TRP A 83 16.41 -11.65 -18.72
N THR A 84 17.29 -12.19 -17.90
CA THR A 84 17.21 -13.55 -17.36
C THR A 84 16.43 -13.55 -16.03
N ALA A 85 16.03 -14.71 -15.55
CA ALA A 85 15.44 -14.86 -14.22
C ALA A 85 16.43 -14.40 -13.12
N ASP A 86 17.73 -14.61 -13.31
CA ASP A 86 18.77 -14.14 -12.39
C ASP A 86 18.86 -12.61 -12.35
N ASP A 87 18.73 -11.93 -13.50
CA ASP A 87 18.70 -10.47 -13.57
C ASP A 87 17.50 -9.91 -12.83
N PHE A 88 16.33 -10.50 -13.04
CA PHE A 88 15.10 -10.06 -12.38
C PHE A 88 15.16 -10.30 -10.86
N TYR A 89 15.59 -11.50 -10.44
CA TYR A 89 15.77 -11.80 -9.02
C TYR A 89 16.76 -10.83 -8.36
N LYS A 90 17.92 -10.62 -8.97
CA LYS A 90 18.93 -9.67 -8.49
C LYS A 90 18.37 -8.26 -8.38
N THR A 91 17.56 -7.84 -9.34
CA THR A 91 16.92 -6.52 -9.33
C THR A 91 15.96 -6.36 -8.16
N MET A 92 15.08 -7.33 -7.93
CA MET A 92 14.16 -7.32 -6.81
C MET A 92 14.88 -7.49 -5.47
N HIS A 93 15.80 -8.46 -5.37
CA HIS A 93 16.42 -8.87 -4.13
C HIS A 93 17.48 -7.90 -3.64
N SER A 94 18.32 -7.38 -4.54
CA SER A 94 19.43 -6.51 -4.17
C SER A 94 19.28 -5.04 -4.62
N GLY A 95 18.20 -4.66 -5.31
CA GLY A 95 18.02 -3.30 -5.81
C GLY A 95 19.12 -2.86 -6.78
N ARG A 96 19.54 -3.75 -7.69
CA ARG A 96 20.53 -3.48 -8.71
C ARG A 96 20.03 -3.91 -10.08
N PHE A 97 20.22 -3.06 -11.06
CA PHE A 97 20.02 -3.42 -12.46
C PHE A 97 21.02 -4.47 -12.94
N PRO A 98 20.75 -5.17 -14.07
CA PRO A 98 21.69 -6.15 -14.65
C PRO A 98 23.08 -5.59 -14.93
N ASP A 99 23.18 -4.31 -15.32
CA ASP A 99 24.44 -3.59 -15.55
C ASP A 99 25.17 -3.17 -14.26
N GLY A 100 24.59 -3.47 -13.09
CA GLY A 100 25.10 -3.11 -11.77
C GLY A 100 24.67 -1.75 -11.25
N GLY A 101 23.90 -0.98 -12.03
CA GLY A 101 23.34 0.31 -11.62
C GLY A 101 22.46 0.18 -10.38
N LEU A 102 22.49 1.19 -9.49
CA LEU A 102 21.69 1.20 -8.26
C LEU A 102 20.27 1.69 -8.54
N ILE A 103 19.29 1.08 -7.90
CA ILE A 103 17.88 1.45 -7.98
C ILE A 103 17.53 2.40 -6.84
N TYR A 104 16.76 3.44 -7.13
CA TYR A 104 16.23 4.34 -6.09
C TYR A 104 15.24 3.61 -5.20
N PRO A 105 15.25 3.84 -3.87
CA PRO A 105 14.42 3.11 -2.91
C PRO A 105 12.92 3.38 -2.99
N ALA A 106 12.46 4.17 -3.96
CA ALA A 106 11.05 4.22 -4.34
C ALA A 106 10.56 2.88 -4.93
N MET A 107 11.42 2.12 -5.61
CA MET A 107 11.19 0.68 -5.79
C MET A 107 11.45 -0.02 -4.43
N PRO A 108 10.50 -0.81 -3.93
CA PRO A 108 10.57 -1.37 -2.57
C PRO A 108 11.52 -2.57 -2.44
N PHE A 109 12.72 -2.50 -3.01
CA PHE A 109 13.68 -3.61 -2.93
C PHE A 109 14.08 -3.94 -1.49
N ALA A 110 13.97 -2.99 -0.56
CA ALA A 110 14.20 -3.24 0.86
C ALA A 110 13.16 -4.20 1.47
N SER A 111 11.97 -4.27 0.88
CA SER A 111 10.96 -5.29 1.19
C SER A 111 11.09 -6.50 0.28
N TYR A 112 11.27 -6.29 -1.02
CA TYR A 112 11.34 -7.36 -2.02
C TYR A 112 12.55 -8.28 -1.84
N THR A 113 13.59 -7.86 -1.13
CA THR A 113 14.69 -8.75 -0.73
C THR A 113 14.21 -9.98 0.06
N LYS A 114 13.02 -9.89 0.69
CA LYS A 114 12.41 -11.00 1.43
C LYS A 114 11.71 -12.02 0.54
N VAL A 115 11.47 -11.68 -0.73
CA VAL A 115 10.80 -12.56 -1.70
C VAL A 115 11.72 -13.72 -2.06
N THR A 116 11.20 -14.95 -2.00
CA THR A 116 11.98 -16.14 -2.32
C THR A 116 12.34 -16.18 -3.81
N ARG A 117 13.44 -16.87 -4.12
CA ARG A 117 13.84 -17.08 -5.51
C ARG A 117 12.70 -17.70 -6.34
N ALA A 118 12.03 -18.70 -5.83
CA ALA A 118 10.94 -19.38 -6.53
C ALA A 118 9.77 -18.45 -6.86
N ASP A 119 9.41 -17.53 -5.95
CA ASP A 119 8.35 -16.56 -6.18
C ASP A 119 8.76 -15.46 -7.16
N SER A 120 10.01 -15.02 -7.10
CA SER A 120 10.59 -14.10 -8.10
C SER A 120 10.58 -14.71 -9.50
N ASP A 121 10.98 -15.98 -9.64
CA ASP A 121 10.98 -16.69 -10.92
C ASP A 121 9.56 -16.83 -11.49
N ALA A 122 8.55 -17.06 -10.63
CA ALA A 122 7.16 -17.11 -11.02
C ALA A 122 6.67 -15.74 -11.52
N ILE A 123 6.94 -14.65 -10.78
CA ILE A 123 6.59 -13.27 -11.20
C ILE A 123 7.24 -12.96 -12.55
N PHE A 124 8.52 -13.31 -12.71
CA PHE A 124 9.24 -13.11 -13.98
C PHE A 124 8.59 -13.88 -15.12
N ALA A 125 8.23 -15.16 -14.92
CA ALA A 125 7.54 -15.96 -15.93
C ALA A 125 6.22 -15.32 -16.37
N TYR A 126 5.43 -14.78 -15.42
CA TYR A 126 4.22 -14.02 -15.74
C TYR A 126 4.53 -12.77 -16.57
N LEU A 127 5.47 -11.93 -16.13
CA LEU A 127 5.84 -10.72 -16.86
C LEU A 127 6.41 -11.01 -18.25
N LYS A 128 7.01 -12.19 -18.46
CA LYS A 128 7.46 -12.65 -19.78
C LYS A 128 6.32 -13.15 -20.66
N SER A 129 5.17 -13.48 -20.10
CA SER A 129 4.00 -14.00 -20.83
C SER A 129 3.02 -12.90 -21.32
N ILE A 130 3.11 -11.69 -20.77
CA ILE A 130 2.23 -10.58 -21.15
C ILE A 130 2.66 -9.94 -22.47
N PRO A 131 1.78 -9.19 -23.17
CA PRO A 131 2.13 -8.50 -24.40
C PRO A 131 3.27 -7.49 -24.22
N PRO A 132 4.29 -7.48 -25.09
CA PRO A 132 5.35 -6.48 -25.07
C PRO A 132 4.83 -5.09 -25.47
N VAL A 133 5.31 -4.05 -24.84
CA VAL A 133 5.02 -2.66 -25.17
C VAL A 133 6.34 -1.91 -25.39
N ASN A 134 6.56 -1.41 -26.59
CA ASN A 134 7.73 -0.59 -26.88
C ASN A 134 7.53 0.82 -26.35
N GLN A 135 7.98 1.08 -25.14
CA GLN A 135 7.91 2.37 -24.47
C GLN A 135 9.21 2.63 -23.71
N LYS A 136 9.95 3.63 -24.12
CA LYS A 136 11.20 4.01 -23.45
C LYS A 136 10.92 4.57 -22.06
N ASP A 137 11.76 4.22 -21.12
CA ASP A 137 11.74 4.79 -19.78
C ASP A 137 11.96 6.30 -19.83
N ARG A 138 11.20 6.99 -19.02
CA ARG A 138 11.31 8.42 -18.84
C ARG A 138 12.48 8.72 -17.90
N PRO A 139 13.41 9.66 -18.23
CA PRO A 139 14.45 10.09 -17.32
C PRO A 139 13.86 10.64 -16.03
N HIS A 140 14.49 10.33 -14.89
CA HIS A 140 14.10 10.92 -13.61
C HIS A 140 14.39 12.43 -13.59
N ASP A 141 13.52 13.19 -12.92
CA ASP A 141 13.67 14.63 -12.67
C ASP A 141 14.00 14.85 -11.20
N LEU A 142 15.25 14.59 -10.83
CA LEU A 142 15.76 14.71 -9.47
C LEU A 142 16.61 15.95 -9.32
N ARG A 143 16.48 16.61 -8.15
CA ARG A 143 17.29 17.78 -7.81
C ARG A 143 18.70 17.37 -7.40
N PHE A 144 19.70 18.17 -7.79
CA PHE A 144 21.06 17.99 -7.26
C PHE A 144 21.05 18.08 -5.71
N PRO A 145 21.77 17.19 -5.01
CA PRO A 145 22.68 16.14 -5.51
C PRO A 145 22.03 14.75 -5.68
N TYR A 146 20.71 14.62 -5.61
CA TYR A 146 19.99 13.33 -5.56
C TYR A 146 19.91 12.63 -6.92
N ASP A 147 20.23 13.30 -8.01
CA ASP A 147 20.46 12.73 -9.34
C ASP A 147 21.72 11.85 -9.40
N ASN A 148 22.65 12.02 -8.45
CA ASN A 148 23.82 11.16 -8.33
C ASN A 148 23.49 9.84 -7.62
N ARG A 149 23.33 8.77 -8.41
CA ARG A 149 23.01 7.43 -7.90
C ARG A 149 24.01 6.85 -6.89
N SER A 150 25.25 7.35 -6.84
CA SER A 150 26.24 6.92 -5.85
C SER A 150 25.82 7.18 -4.41
N LEU A 151 24.97 8.20 -4.16
CA LEU A 151 24.43 8.47 -2.84
C LEU A 151 23.57 7.34 -2.28
N ILE A 152 22.98 6.52 -3.17
CA ILE A 152 22.21 5.33 -2.77
C ILE A 152 23.07 4.32 -2.01
N LEU A 153 24.40 4.28 -2.23
CA LEU A 153 25.30 3.43 -1.43
C LEU A 153 25.24 3.75 0.05
N GLY A 154 25.27 5.04 0.40
CA GLY A 154 25.11 5.51 1.78
C GLY A 154 23.75 5.15 2.36
N TRP A 155 22.68 5.39 1.59
CA TRP A 155 21.33 5.01 1.98
C TRP A 155 21.21 3.51 2.26
N ARG A 156 21.74 2.68 1.37
CA ARG A 156 21.74 1.21 1.52
C ARG A 156 22.44 0.76 2.80
N THR A 157 23.58 1.38 3.12
CA THR A 157 24.34 1.05 4.34
C THR A 157 23.53 1.33 5.62
N LEU A 158 22.65 2.34 5.58
CA LEU A 158 21.86 2.77 6.75
C LEU A 158 20.52 2.04 6.87
N PHE A 159 19.88 1.72 5.75
CA PHE A 159 18.46 1.32 5.72
C PHE A 159 18.17 0.00 5.00
N PHE A 160 19.17 -0.68 4.45
CA PHE A 160 18.96 -1.91 3.70
C PHE A 160 19.78 -3.07 4.27
N SER A 161 19.10 -4.17 4.52
CA SER A 161 19.71 -5.46 4.85
C SER A 161 19.17 -6.50 3.89
N GLU A 162 20.07 -7.05 3.07
CA GLU A 162 19.74 -8.05 2.05
C GLU A 162 19.44 -9.41 2.70
N GLY A 163 18.39 -10.10 2.26
CA GLY A 163 18.11 -11.46 2.69
C GLY A 163 16.65 -11.89 2.51
N GLU A 164 16.46 -13.11 2.03
CA GLU A 164 15.15 -13.74 1.92
C GLU A 164 14.47 -13.89 3.29
N TYR A 165 13.14 -13.90 3.27
CA TYR A 165 12.34 -14.16 4.46
C TYR A 165 12.66 -15.53 5.05
N LYS A 166 12.91 -15.56 6.35
CA LYS A 166 13.13 -16.79 7.11
C LYS A 166 11.98 -17.01 8.06
N PRO A 167 11.22 -18.10 7.92
CA PRO A 167 10.13 -18.40 8.83
C PRO A 167 10.61 -18.48 10.30
N ASP A 168 9.85 -17.86 11.19
CA ASP A 168 10.06 -18.01 12.63
C ASP A 168 9.50 -19.38 13.09
N PRO A 169 10.34 -20.30 13.56
CA PRO A 169 9.90 -21.63 13.97
C PRO A 169 9.01 -21.62 15.22
N ALA A 170 8.97 -20.50 15.98
CA ALA A 170 8.11 -20.33 17.15
C ALA A 170 6.69 -19.87 16.77
N LYS A 171 6.44 -19.56 15.51
CA LYS A 171 5.16 -19.08 15.00
C LYS A 171 4.47 -20.11 14.10
N SER A 172 3.15 -19.98 13.94
CA SER A 172 2.41 -20.85 13.05
C SER A 172 2.80 -20.62 11.57
N ALA A 173 2.52 -21.60 10.72
CA ALA A 173 2.70 -21.46 9.27
C ALA A 173 1.85 -20.30 8.70
N GLU A 174 0.62 -20.13 9.21
CA GLU A 174 -0.27 -19.03 8.84
C GLU A 174 0.33 -17.66 9.20
N TRP A 175 0.86 -17.51 10.41
CA TRP A 175 1.53 -16.28 10.83
C TRP A 175 2.76 -15.98 9.94
N ASN A 176 3.59 -16.98 9.67
CA ASN A 176 4.77 -16.84 8.81
C ASN A 176 4.39 -16.48 7.37
N ARG A 177 3.29 -17.04 6.85
CA ARG A 177 2.77 -16.66 5.53
C ARG A 177 2.32 -15.20 5.52
N GLY A 178 1.61 -14.75 6.55
CA GLY A 178 1.22 -13.36 6.71
C GLY A 178 2.41 -12.41 6.79
N ALA A 179 3.44 -12.76 7.58
CA ALA A 179 4.67 -11.98 7.68
C ALA A 179 5.37 -11.86 6.33
N TYR A 180 5.51 -12.96 5.59
CA TYR A 180 6.09 -12.99 4.25
C TYR A 180 5.37 -12.04 3.28
N LEU A 181 4.03 -12.06 3.29
CA LEU A 181 3.24 -11.18 2.42
C LEU A 181 3.33 -9.72 2.85
N VAL A 182 3.16 -9.41 4.13
CA VAL A 182 3.12 -8.03 4.64
C VAL A 182 4.48 -7.35 4.56
N GLU A 183 5.54 -8.05 4.93
CA GLU A 183 6.90 -7.48 4.97
C GLU A 183 7.62 -7.56 3.62
N GLY A 184 7.30 -8.56 2.80
CA GLY A 184 7.89 -8.81 1.48
C GLY A 184 7.09 -8.19 0.35
N LEU A 185 6.26 -9.01 -0.33
CA LEU A 185 5.53 -8.59 -1.54
C LEU A 185 4.60 -7.40 -1.32
N GLY A 186 3.81 -7.40 -0.26
CA GLY A 186 2.87 -6.32 0.03
C GLY A 186 3.54 -5.03 0.50
N HIS A 187 4.84 -5.05 0.85
CA HIS A 187 5.66 -3.89 1.26
C HIS A 187 4.93 -2.84 2.13
N CYS A 188 4.00 -3.29 2.97
CA CYS A 188 3.11 -2.42 3.76
C CYS A 188 3.86 -1.38 4.59
N GLY A 189 5.07 -1.74 5.07
CA GLY A 189 5.95 -0.85 5.82
C GLY A 189 6.41 0.40 5.05
N MET A 190 6.34 0.43 3.72
CA MET A 190 6.70 1.63 2.96
C MET A 190 5.82 2.83 3.27
N CYS A 191 4.52 2.60 3.44
CA CYS A 191 3.57 3.65 3.81
C CYS A 191 3.31 3.66 5.32
N HIS A 192 3.18 2.49 5.93
CA HIS A 192 2.78 2.35 7.33
C HIS A 192 3.95 2.44 8.33
N SER A 193 5.07 3.04 7.94
CA SER A 193 6.19 3.36 8.85
C SER A 193 6.63 4.81 8.66
N PRO A 194 7.13 5.49 9.71
CA PRO A 194 7.63 6.85 9.58
C PRO A 194 8.84 6.90 8.63
N ILE A 195 8.82 7.82 7.67
CA ILE A 195 9.91 8.06 6.74
C ILE A 195 10.69 9.28 7.23
N ASN A 196 12.00 9.14 7.40
CA ASN A 196 12.87 10.22 7.84
C ASN A 196 13.31 11.13 6.67
N ALA A 197 14.05 12.20 6.97
CA ALA A 197 14.51 13.17 5.98
C ALA A 197 15.44 12.58 4.90
N LEU A 198 16.00 11.39 5.12
CA LEU A 198 16.82 10.66 4.13
C LEU A 198 15.99 9.68 3.28
N GLY A 199 14.68 9.64 3.46
CA GLY A 199 13.80 8.74 2.74
C GLY A 199 13.86 7.28 3.21
N GLY A 200 14.35 7.04 4.42
CA GLY A 200 14.45 5.70 5.02
C GLY A 200 13.61 5.55 6.27
N THR A 201 13.38 4.32 6.68
CA THR A 201 12.66 3.96 7.91
C THR A 201 13.58 3.22 8.87
N SER A 202 13.53 3.56 10.15
CA SER A 202 14.18 2.78 11.21
C SER A 202 13.42 1.47 11.44
N GLN A 203 14.13 0.37 11.66
CA GLN A 203 13.51 -0.92 12.01
C GLN A 203 12.70 -0.84 13.31
N SER A 204 13.14 -0.02 14.28
CA SER A 204 12.42 0.19 15.54
C SER A 204 11.07 0.91 15.35
N ASP A 205 10.87 1.56 14.21
CA ASP A 205 9.66 2.30 13.89
C ASP A 205 8.80 1.64 12.82
N ALA A 206 9.16 0.42 12.44
CA ALA A 206 8.39 -0.36 11.47
C ALA A 206 6.92 -0.47 11.89
N PHE A 207 6.01 -0.22 10.96
CA PHE A 207 4.56 -0.30 11.11
C PHE A 207 3.91 0.65 12.14
N LYS A 208 4.63 1.66 12.64
CA LYS A 208 4.06 2.64 13.58
C LYS A 208 3.23 3.76 12.94
N GLY A 209 2.98 3.66 11.64
CA GLY A 209 2.29 4.70 10.87
C GLY A 209 3.20 5.87 10.49
N GLY A 210 2.74 6.71 9.58
CA GLY A 210 3.51 7.88 9.15
C GLY A 210 2.83 8.66 8.04
N LEU A 211 3.30 9.89 7.84
CA LEU A 211 2.91 10.71 6.71
C LEU A 211 3.58 10.15 5.43
N ILE A 212 2.77 9.91 4.40
CA ILE A 212 3.29 9.52 3.08
C ILE A 212 3.78 10.79 2.39
N PRO A 213 5.10 10.91 2.14
CA PRO A 213 5.67 12.13 1.57
C PRO A 213 5.02 12.45 0.22
N MET A 214 4.78 13.75 -0.03
CA MET A 214 4.22 14.31 -1.26
C MET A 214 2.77 13.94 -1.60
N GLN A 215 2.21 12.91 -0.97
CA GLN A 215 0.82 12.51 -1.18
C GLN A 215 -0.14 13.14 -0.17
N ASN A 216 0.37 13.74 0.90
CA ASN A 216 -0.43 14.35 1.96
C ASN A 216 -1.52 13.41 2.53
N TRP A 217 -1.16 12.13 2.72
CA TRP A 217 -1.95 11.13 3.43
C TRP A 217 -1.15 10.58 4.59
N TYR A 218 -1.82 10.27 5.69
CA TYR A 218 -1.21 9.61 6.84
C TYR A 218 -1.63 8.14 6.87
N ALA A 219 -0.67 7.24 6.73
CA ALA A 219 -0.91 5.81 6.90
C ALA A 219 -0.96 5.46 8.39
N PRO A 220 -2.07 4.91 8.92
CA PRO A 220 -2.19 4.56 10.33
C PRO A 220 -1.20 3.49 10.76
N SER A 221 -0.95 3.38 12.07
CA SER A 221 -0.17 2.29 12.63
C SER A 221 -0.84 0.93 12.38
N LEU A 222 -0.05 -0.07 12.02
CA LEU A 222 -0.49 -1.47 11.89
C LEU A 222 -0.07 -2.33 13.08
N THR A 223 0.57 -1.76 14.11
CA THR A 223 0.95 -2.50 15.32
C THR A 223 -0.28 -2.93 16.11
N SER A 224 -0.11 -3.85 17.05
CA SER A 224 -1.17 -4.28 17.95
C SER A 224 -1.48 -3.28 19.08
N ASN A 225 -1.03 -2.03 18.95
CA ASN A 225 -1.36 -0.96 19.88
C ASN A 225 -2.86 -0.66 19.84
N ARG A 226 -3.51 -0.63 21.00
CA ARG A 226 -4.96 -0.38 21.11
C ARG A 226 -5.36 1.05 20.80
N GLU A 227 -4.44 2.01 20.98
CA GLU A 227 -4.74 3.43 20.81
C GLU A 227 -4.52 3.91 19.37
N ALA A 228 -3.57 3.31 18.64
CA ALA A 228 -3.18 3.79 17.32
C ALA A 228 -3.01 2.69 16.26
N GLY A 229 -3.22 1.42 16.63
CA GLY A 229 -3.04 0.27 15.75
C GLY A 229 -4.27 -0.66 15.72
N LEU A 230 -4.01 -1.94 15.50
CA LEU A 230 -5.06 -2.94 15.29
C LEU A 230 -5.39 -3.78 16.55
N GLY A 231 -4.91 -3.37 17.74
CA GLY A 231 -5.01 -4.18 18.96
C GLY A 231 -6.43 -4.53 19.42
N ASP A 232 -7.42 -3.69 19.13
CA ASP A 232 -8.83 -3.90 19.46
C ASP A 232 -9.68 -4.36 18.25
N TRP A 233 -9.03 -4.65 17.12
CA TRP A 233 -9.73 -5.11 15.92
C TRP A 233 -9.91 -6.63 15.96
N SER A 234 -11.09 -7.11 15.58
CA SER A 234 -11.27 -8.54 15.34
C SER A 234 -10.55 -8.96 14.05
N LEU A 235 -10.19 -10.25 13.94
CA LEU A 235 -9.66 -10.78 12.68
C LEU A 235 -10.61 -10.51 11.51
N LYS A 236 -11.92 -10.61 11.76
CA LYS A 236 -12.93 -10.32 10.76
C LYS A 236 -12.87 -8.87 10.28
N ASP A 237 -12.75 -7.90 11.18
CA ASP A 237 -12.67 -6.48 10.80
C ASP A 237 -11.43 -6.20 9.96
N ILE A 238 -10.28 -6.84 10.30
CA ILE A 238 -9.04 -6.71 9.54
C ILE A 238 -9.18 -7.36 8.17
N THR A 239 -9.70 -8.60 8.09
CA THR A 239 -9.89 -9.30 6.82
C THR A 239 -10.88 -8.59 5.90
N ASP A 240 -11.99 -8.11 6.43
CA ASP A 240 -12.97 -7.34 5.66
C ASP A 240 -12.34 -6.07 5.07
N LEU A 241 -11.58 -5.32 5.90
CA LEU A 241 -10.92 -4.10 5.45
C LEU A 241 -9.88 -4.37 4.36
N LEU A 242 -9.05 -5.40 4.53
CA LEU A 242 -8.05 -5.78 3.53
C LEU A 242 -8.69 -6.27 2.24
N ARG A 243 -9.77 -7.05 2.32
CA ARG A 243 -10.42 -7.67 1.16
C ARG A 243 -11.29 -6.71 0.37
N THR A 244 -12.06 -5.90 1.07
CA THR A 244 -13.15 -5.10 0.47
C THR A 244 -12.93 -3.59 0.56
N GLY A 245 -12.00 -3.15 1.41
CA GLY A 245 -11.80 -1.74 1.73
C GLY A 245 -12.78 -1.19 2.76
N ILE A 246 -13.72 -2.00 3.26
CA ILE A 246 -14.71 -1.60 4.25
C ILE A 246 -14.81 -2.62 5.38
N SER A 247 -15.02 -2.14 6.60
CA SER A 247 -15.31 -2.95 7.78
C SER A 247 -16.24 -2.20 8.73
N ASN A 248 -16.64 -2.86 9.82
CA ASN A 248 -17.41 -2.18 10.86
C ASN A 248 -16.60 -1.12 11.64
N ARG A 249 -15.27 -1.15 11.52
CA ARG A 249 -14.37 -0.25 12.24
C ARG A 249 -13.91 0.93 11.42
N GLY A 250 -14.02 0.86 10.10
CA GLY A 250 -13.56 1.93 9.23
C GLY A 250 -13.60 1.56 7.75
N VAL A 251 -13.17 2.49 6.94
CA VAL A 251 -13.16 2.40 5.47
C VAL A 251 -11.84 2.96 4.97
N VAL A 252 -11.26 2.37 3.92
CA VAL A 252 -10.04 2.87 3.29
C VAL A 252 -10.38 3.91 2.22
N TYR A 253 -9.50 4.92 2.12
CA TYR A 253 -9.55 5.99 1.13
C TYR A 253 -8.14 6.31 0.61
N GLY A 254 -8.06 7.15 -0.42
CA GLY A 254 -6.80 7.59 -0.99
C GLY A 254 -5.91 6.42 -1.44
N PRO A 255 -4.60 6.47 -1.22
CA PRO A 255 -3.68 5.44 -1.69
C PRO A 255 -4.02 4.01 -1.23
N MET A 256 -4.57 3.85 -0.02
CA MET A 256 -4.97 2.52 0.46
C MET A 256 -6.16 1.95 -0.31
N ALA A 257 -7.04 2.79 -0.86
CA ALA A 257 -8.12 2.35 -1.74
C ALA A 257 -7.57 1.77 -3.05
N GLU A 258 -6.51 2.37 -3.60
CA GLU A 258 -5.80 1.87 -4.79
C GLU A 258 -5.16 0.50 -4.51
N VAL A 259 -4.50 0.33 -3.36
CA VAL A 259 -3.90 -0.94 -2.94
C VAL A 259 -4.96 -2.05 -2.82
N VAL A 260 -6.10 -1.77 -2.21
CA VAL A 260 -7.19 -2.78 -2.11
C VAL A 260 -7.73 -3.10 -3.50
N HIS A 261 -7.97 -2.08 -4.34
CA HIS A 261 -8.55 -2.25 -5.67
C HIS A 261 -7.63 -3.05 -6.61
N ASN A 262 -6.34 -2.73 -6.65
CA ASN A 262 -5.42 -3.32 -7.61
C ASN A 262 -4.79 -4.64 -7.12
N SER A 263 -4.71 -4.85 -5.81
CA SER A 263 -3.98 -5.95 -5.19
C SER A 263 -4.85 -6.80 -4.27
N LEU A 264 -5.18 -6.31 -3.08
CA LEU A 264 -5.66 -7.14 -1.98
C LEU A 264 -6.97 -7.88 -2.27
N GLN A 265 -7.89 -7.31 -3.05
CA GLN A 265 -9.14 -7.98 -3.40
C GLN A 265 -8.94 -9.27 -4.20
N TYR A 266 -7.80 -9.47 -4.84
CA TYR A 266 -7.48 -10.64 -5.66
C TYR A 266 -6.74 -11.75 -4.90
N LEU A 267 -6.35 -11.51 -3.65
CA LEU A 267 -5.68 -12.51 -2.83
C LEU A 267 -6.70 -13.55 -2.35
N THR A 268 -6.21 -14.75 -2.07
CA THR A 268 -7.07 -15.81 -1.50
C THR A 268 -7.49 -15.45 -0.07
N ASP A 269 -8.59 -16.07 0.38
CA ASP A 269 -9.07 -15.85 1.76
C ASP A 269 -8.05 -16.31 2.79
N GLU A 270 -7.28 -17.37 2.48
CA GLU A 270 -6.20 -17.89 3.31
C GLU A 270 -5.07 -16.86 3.45
N ASP A 271 -4.65 -16.22 2.36
CA ASP A 271 -3.58 -15.22 2.39
C ASP A 271 -4.03 -13.93 3.07
N ILE A 272 -5.24 -13.44 2.82
CA ILE A 272 -5.83 -12.29 3.55
C ILE A 272 -5.91 -12.59 5.05
N LYS A 273 -6.36 -13.79 5.41
CA LYS A 273 -6.43 -14.20 6.82
C LYS A 273 -5.03 -14.31 7.44
N ALA A 274 -4.08 -14.88 6.73
CA ALA A 274 -2.68 -14.95 7.17
C ALA A 274 -2.10 -13.55 7.43
N MET A 275 -2.33 -12.60 6.53
CA MET A 275 -1.94 -11.20 6.73
C MET A 275 -2.61 -10.61 7.97
N ALA A 276 -3.90 -10.84 8.19
CA ALA A 276 -4.61 -10.36 9.37
C ALA A 276 -4.06 -10.97 10.68
N VAL A 277 -3.75 -12.27 10.69
CA VAL A 277 -3.12 -12.96 11.84
C VAL A 277 -1.75 -12.37 12.15
N TYR A 278 -0.94 -12.10 11.13
CA TYR A 278 0.35 -11.45 11.32
C TYR A 278 0.20 -10.04 11.88
N LEU A 279 -0.63 -9.20 11.25
CA LEU A 279 -0.86 -7.80 11.64
C LEU A 279 -1.39 -7.68 13.08
N GLN A 280 -2.32 -8.55 13.48
CA GLN A 280 -2.82 -8.58 14.86
C GLN A 280 -1.73 -8.98 15.85
N GLY A 281 -0.74 -9.76 15.43
CA GLY A 281 0.37 -10.24 16.24
C GLY A 281 1.61 -9.35 16.26
N ILE A 282 1.67 -8.27 15.49
CA ILE A 282 2.79 -7.33 15.53
C ILE A 282 2.83 -6.67 16.92
N ALA A 283 3.96 -6.76 17.59
CA ALA A 283 4.12 -6.25 18.94
C ALA A 283 3.68 -4.79 19.06
N ALA A 284 2.87 -4.49 20.07
CA ALA A 284 2.51 -3.13 20.41
C ALA A 284 3.78 -2.34 20.73
N GLY A 285 4.09 -1.33 19.92
CA GLY A 285 5.08 -0.34 20.29
C GLY A 285 4.61 0.45 21.54
N THR A 286 5.49 1.25 22.11
CA THR A 286 5.10 2.20 23.17
C THR A 286 3.95 3.07 22.64
N PRO A 287 2.82 3.19 23.36
CA PRO A 287 1.74 4.07 22.96
C PRO A 287 2.28 5.47 22.74
N ARG A 288 1.92 6.07 21.62
CA ARG A 288 2.27 7.46 21.36
C ARG A 288 1.37 8.33 22.26
N ALA A 289 1.96 9.23 23.01
CA ALA A 289 1.18 10.18 23.78
C ALA A 289 0.28 10.99 22.83
N PRO A 290 -0.97 11.31 23.21
CA PRO A 290 -1.83 12.18 22.44
C PRO A 290 -1.08 13.47 22.08
N THR A 291 -1.16 13.89 20.83
CA THR A 291 -0.53 15.15 20.41
C THR A 291 -1.23 16.30 21.12
N ALA A 292 -0.47 17.07 21.87
CA ALA A 292 -1.03 18.26 22.51
C ALA A 292 -1.50 19.25 21.41
N SER A 293 -2.66 19.88 21.63
CA SER A 293 -3.14 20.95 20.74
C SER A 293 -2.17 22.13 20.76
N ALA A 294 -1.83 22.62 19.57
CA ALA A 294 -1.08 23.87 19.43
C ALA A 294 -1.94 25.12 19.74
N LEU A 295 -3.27 24.95 19.84
CA LEU A 295 -4.20 26.05 20.08
C LEU A 295 -4.40 26.31 21.59
N PRO A 296 -4.57 27.59 22.00
CA PRO A 296 -4.99 27.94 23.36
C PRO A 296 -6.29 27.24 23.74
N SER A 297 -6.47 26.88 25.02
CA SER A 297 -7.63 26.13 25.50
C SER A 297 -8.97 26.83 25.22
N THR A 298 -9.01 28.17 25.36
CA THR A 298 -10.22 28.96 25.08
C THR A 298 -10.57 28.93 23.60
N GLU A 299 -9.59 29.09 22.71
CA GLU A 299 -9.77 29.01 21.26
C GLU A 299 -10.24 27.61 20.85
N SER A 300 -9.61 26.58 21.39
CA SER A 300 -10.01 25.18 21.16
C SER A 300 -11.47 24.94 21.55
N SER A 301 -11.92 25.46 22.69
CA SER A 301 -13.30 25.27 23.17
C SER A 301 -14.32 25.94 22.25
N LEU A 302 -14.04 27.17 21.79
CA LEU A 302 -14.92 27.88 20.84
C LEU A 302 -14.98 27.15 19.50
N LEU A 303 -13.81 26.70 19.01
CA LEU A 303 -13.71 25.96 17.76
C LEU A 303 -14.49 24.64 17.80
N ILE A 304 -14.37 23.88 18.88
CA ILE A 304 -15.10 22.63 19.09
C ILE A 304 -16.61 22.88 19.17
N SER A 305 -17.06 23.98 19.82
CA SER A 305 -18.46 24.33 19.86
C SER A 305 -19.03 24.67 18.48
N LEU A 306 -18.31 25.45 17.69
CA LEU A 306 -18.67 25.70 16.28
C LEU A 306 -18.69 24.37 15.49
N GLY A 307 -17.70 23.54 15.70
CA GLY A 307 -17.59 22.23 15.03
C GLY A 307 -18.77 21.32 15.29
N LYS A 308 -19.31 21.34 16.53
CA LYS A 308 -20.54 20.60 16.86
C LYS A 308 -21.70 21.08 16.01
N THR A 309 -21.91 22.41 15.89
CA THR A 309 -22.95 22.98 15.07
C THR A 309 -22.85 22.61 13.59
N VAL A 310 -21.62 22.66 13.04
CA VAL A 310 -21.34 22.24 11.65
C VAL A 310 -21.63 20.74 11.48
N TYR A 311 -21.20 19.92 12.44
CA TYR A 311 -21.42 18.48 12.42
C TYR A 311 -22.92 18.13 12.39
N GLU A 312 -23.68 18.69 13.29
CA GLU A 312 -25.14 18.47 13.37
C GLU A 312 -25.84 18.87 12.07
N ALA A 313 -25.40 19.95 11.45
CA ALA A 313 -26.02 20.48 10.23
C ALA A 313 -25.61 19.73 8.94
N LYS A 314 -24.42 19.17 8.88
CA LYS A 314 -23.83 18.67 7.61
C LYS A 314 -23.40 17.20 7.62
N CYS A 315 -23.14 16.61 8.79
CA CYS A 315 -22.48 15.32 8.90
C CYS A 315 -23.35 14.24 9.57
N ALA A 316 -24.15 14.63 10.56
CA ALA A 316 -24.90 13.72 11.42
C ALA A 316 -25.92 12.84 10.66
N THR A 317 -26.44 13.29 9.53
CA THR A 317 -27.39 12.51 8.71
C THR A 317 -26.81 11.17 8.26
N CYS A 318 -25.52 11.15 7.91
CA CYS A 318 -24.81 9.93 7.49
C CYS A 318 -24.04 9.28 8.65
N HIS A 319 -23.33 10.10 9.43
CA HIS A 319 -22.43 9.58 10.47
C HIS A 319 -23.07 9.39 11.85
N GLY A 320 -24.37 9.69 11.98
CA GLY A 320 -25.10 9.57 13.25
C GLY A 320 -24.86 10.73 14.20
N ALA A 321 -25.74 10.91 15.19
CA ALA A 321 -25.65 12.00 16.15
C ALA A 321 -24.50 11.85 17.15
N GLN A 322 -24.07 10.63 17.40
CA GLN A 322 -22.95 10.28 18.29
C GLN A 322 -21.73 9.76 17.52
N GLY A 323 -21.64 10.02 16.20
CA GLY A 323 -20.56 9.54 15.37
C GLY A 323 -20.54 8.01 15.18
N GLU A 324 -21.64 7.33 15.46
CA GLU A 324 -21.78 5.87 15.42
C GLU A 324 -21.76 5.32 13.98
N GLY A 325 -22.05 6.15 12.99
CA GLY A 325 -22.16 5.73 11.60
C GLY A 325 -23.31 4.75 11.34
N LYS A 326 -23.29 4.13 10.17
CA LYS A 326 -24.16 3.00 9.78
C LYS A 326 -23.32 2.02 8.95
N PRO A 327 -22.43 1.27 9.60
CA PRO A 327 -21.59 0.30 8.90
C PRO A 327 -22.40 -0.69 8.07
N PRO A 328 -21.86 -1.18 6.94
CA PRO A 328 -20.51 -0.91 6.42
C PRO A 328 -20.42 0.37 5.56
N HIS A 329 -21.54 1.00 5.18
CA HIS A 329 -21.55 2.06 4.17
C HIS A 329 -21.11 3.43 4.70
N TRP A 330 -21.52 3.79 5.90
CA TRP A 330 -21.12 5.03 6.54
C TRP A 330 -20.29 4.70 7.79
N PRO A 331 -18.96 4.90 7.71
CA PRO A 331 -18.07 4.48 8.78
C PRO A 331 -18.35 5.23 10.08
N PRO A 332 -18.14 4.59 11.24
CA PRO A 332 -18.16 5.28 12.50
C PRO A 332 -17.02 6.31 12.57
N LEU A 333 -17.31 7.45 13.18
CA LEU A 333 -16.31 8.47 13.52
C LEU A 333 -15.90 8.36 15.00
N ALA A 334 -16.79 7.84 15.84
CA ALA A 334 -16.51 7.53 17.23
C ALA A 334 -15.55 6.32 17.31
N ASN A 335 -14.50 6.43 18.12
CA ASN A 335 -13.46 5.40 18.30
C ASN A 335 -12.81 4.95 16.98
N ASN A 336 -12.69 5.86 16.02
CA ASN A 336 -12.04 5.59 14.73
C ASN A 336 -10.58 6.05 14.80
N GLN A 337 -9.69 5.07 14.82
CA GLN A 337 -8.25 5.32 14.98
C GLN A 337 -7.64 6.19 13.89
N SER A 338 -8.16 6.15 12.65
CA SER A 338 -7.67 7.01 11.56
C SER A 338 -7.98 8.48 11.76
N ILE A 339 -8.93 8.80 12.65
CA ILE A 339 -9.30 10.18 13.06
C ILE A 339 -8.39 10.66 14.20
N GLU A 340 -7.97 9.75 15.07
CA GLU A 340 -7.15 10.04 16.26
C GLU A 340 -5.65 10.07 15.98
N THR A 341 -5.21 9.79 14.76
CA THR A 341 -3.79 9.83 14.38
C THR A 341 -3.15 11.16 14.76
N GLU A 342 -1.82 11.18 14.95
CA GLU A 342 -1.08 12.40 15.27
C GLU A 342 -1.38 13.51 14.25
N SER A 343 -1.36 13.19 12.98
CA SER A 343 -1.69 14.11 11.90
C SER A 343 -3.18 14.13 11.61
N ALA A 344 -3.77 15.30 11.51
CA ALA A 344 -5.16 15.50 11.11
C ALA A 344 -5.37 15.53 9.59
N VAL A 345 -4.34 15.23 8.81
CA VAL A 345 -4.38 15.34 7.35
C VAL A 345 -5.53 14.52 6.73
N ASN A 346 -5.73 13.28 7.18
CA ASN A 346 -6.78 12.42 6.65
C ASN A 346 -8.19 12.99 6.86
N PRO A 347 -8.63 13.30 8.08
CA PRO A 347 -9.97 13.86 8.28
C PRO A 347 -10.15 15.24 7.62
N ILE A 348 -9.11 16.09 7.55
CA ILE A 348 -9.21 17.36 6.82
C ILE A 348 -9.41 17.10 5.33
N ARG A 349 -8.59 16.24 4.70
CA ARG A 349 -8.72 15.90 3.27
C ARG A 349 -10.08 15.27 2.96
N MET A 350 -10.57 14.38 3.82
CA MET A 350 -11.88 13.76 3.63
C MET A 350 -13.01 14.79 3.70
N VAL A 351 -12.95 15.77 4.61
CA VAL A 351 -13.95 16.85 4.65
C VAL A 351 -13.83 17.75 3.43
N LEU A 352 -12.62 18.13 3.02
CA LEU A 352 -12.42 19.01 1.87
C LEU A 352 -12.83 18.36 0.55
N ASN A 353 -12.31 17.17 0.29
CA ASN A 353 -12.31 16.57 -1.05
C ASN A 353 -13.33 15.44 -1.20
N GLY A 354 -13.88 14.93 -0.08
CA GLY A 354 -14.68 13.72 -0.11
C GLY A 354 -13.87 12.52 -0.57
N GLY A 355 -14.56 11.51 -1.09
CA GLY A 355 -13.92 10.35 -1.68
C GLY A 355 -14.82 9.13 -1.69
N TYR A 356 -14.34 8.10 -2.37
CA TYR A 356 -15.02 6.80 -2.44
C TYR A 356 -14.12 5.71 -1.88
N PRO A 357 -14.68 4.73 -1.14
CA PRO A 357 -13.98 3.47 -0.93
C PRO A 357 -13.71 2.78 -2.26
N PRO A 358 -12.80 1.78 -2.30
CA PRO A 358 -12.56 1.05 -3.54
C PRO A 358 -13.80 0.29 -4.00
N GLY A 359 -14.04 0.29 -5.31
CA GLY A 359 -14.94 -0.66 -5.94
C GLY A 359 -14.28 -2.03 -5.97
N THR A 360 -14.82 -3.00 -5.23
CA THR A 360 -14.32 -4.37 -5.14
C THR A 360 -15.47 -5.36 -5.33
N GLU A 361 -15.16 -6.65 -5.48
CA GLU A 361 -16.20 -7.69 -5.54
C GLU A 361 -17.12 -7.65 -4.31
N GLY A 362 -16.54 -7.46 -3.11
CA GLY A 362 -17.28 -7.34 -1.85
C GLY A 362 -17.93 -5.97 -1.62
N ASN A 363 -17.59 -4.96 -2.42
CA ASN A 363 -18.17 -3.61 -2.37
C ASN A 363 -18.35 -3.03 -3.80
N PRO A 364 -19.24 -3.63 -4.62
CA PRO A 364 -19.34 -3.27 -6.05
C PRO A 364 -19.96 -1.88 -6.31
N LYS A 365 -20.62 -1.30 -5.30
CA LYS A 365 -21.25 0.02 -5.38
C LYS A 365 -20.89 0.84 -4.15
N PRO A 366 -19.65 1.37 -4.09
CA PRO A 366 -19.17 2.11 -2.93
C PRO A 366 -19.97 3.41 -2.72
N TYR A 367 -20.30 3.69 -1.47
CA TYR A 367 -20.90 4.98 -1.08
C TYR A 367 -19.78 5.99 -0.85
N GLY A 368 -19.82 7.11 -1.57
CA GLY A 368 -18.87 8.19 -1.43
C GLY A 368 -19.24 9.21 -0.38
N MET A 369 -18.25 9.85 0.22
CA MET A 369 -18.41 11.06 0.99
C MET A 369 -18.37 12.27 0.03
N PRO A 370 -19.34 13.20 0.06
CA PRO A 370 -19.29 14.38 -0.79
C PRO A 370 -18.18 15.36 -0.34
N PRO A 371 -17.62 16.17 -1.25
CA PRO A 371 -16.65 17.21 -0.91
C PRO A 371 -17.34 18.43 -0.30
N PHE A 372 -16.74 19.03 0.73
CA PHE A 372 -17.22 20.24 1.37
C PHE A 372 -16.32 21.47 1.12
N ALA A 373 -15.28 21.37 0.29
CA ALA A 373 -14.36 22.47 0.01
C ALA A 373 -15.05 23.74 -0.52
N GLY A 374 -16.13 23.59 -1.31
CA GLY A 374 -16.92 24.70 -1.83
C GLY A 374 -18.02 25.21 -0.88
N VAL A 375 -18.22 24.54 0.28
CA VAL A 375 -19.34 24.82 1.19
C VAL A 375 -18.86 25.32 2.55
N LEU A 376 -17.73 24.82 3.04
CA LEU A 376 -17.17 25.15 4.34
C LEU A 376 -15.92 26.02 4.20
N SER A 377 -15.83 27.08 5.00
CA SER A 377 -14.61 27.88 5.17
C SER A 377 -13.53 27.07 5.90
N ASP A 378 -12.28 27.53 5.85
CA ASP A 378 -11.17 26.86 6.56
C ASP A 378 -11.41 26.78 8.06
N ASN A 379 -12.04 27.81 8.63
CA ASN A 379 -12.41 27.82 10.04
C ASN A 379 -13.50 26.78 10.37
N GLU A 380 -14.50 26.60 9.51
CA GLU A 380 -15.53 25.56 9.70
C GLU A 380 -15.00 24.15 9.48
N VAL A 381 -14.06 23.96 8.51
CA VAL A 381 -13.36 22.68 8.33
C VAL A 381 -12.55 22.34 9.58
N ALA A 382 -11.73 23.28 10.06
CA ALA A 382 -10.98 23.11 11.28
C ALA A 382 -11.87 22.82 12.50
N ALA A 383 -12.98 23.53 12.60
CA ALA A 383 -13.96 23.37 13.67
C ALA A 383 -14.59 21.96 13.67
N VAL A 384 -15.14 21.52 12.55
CA VAL A 384 -15.78 20.20 12.47
C VAL A 384 -14.79 19.05 12.65
N VAL A 385 -13.58 19.17 12.11
CA VAL A 385 -12.51 18.18 12.31
C VAL A 385 -12.07 18.14 13.78
N SER A 386 -11.90 19.30 14.41
CA SER A 386 -11.58 19.39 15.86
C SER A 386 -12.65 18.73 16.71
N TYR A 387 -13.94 18.99 16.41
CA TYR A 387 -15.04 18.35 17.12
C TYR A 387 -15.02 16.82 16.97
N ILE A 388 -14.91 16.31 15.73
CA ILE A 388 -14.86 14.86 15.45
C ILE A 388 -13.67 14.21 16.17
N ARG A 389 -12.51 14.86 16.21
CA ARG A 389 -11.29 14.35 16.83
C ARG A 389 -11.33 14.32 18.36
N THR A 390 -12.25 15.07 18.97
CA THR A 390 -12.32 15.22 20.45
C THR A 390 -13.65 14.74 21.05
N ALA A 391 -14.66 14.45 20.23
CA ALA A 391 -15.97 13.97 20.67
C ALA A 391 -16.00 12.44 20.85
N TRP A 392 -17.02 11.96 21.56
CA TRP A 392 -17.40 10.53 21.66
C TRP A 392 -16.28 9.59 22.13
N GLY A 393 -15.35 10.07 22.95
CA GLY A 393 -14.22 9.32 23.44
C GLY A 393 -12.96 9.38 22.56
N ASN A 394 -13.04 10.02 21.39
CA ASN A 394 -11.88 10.30 20.57
C ASN A 394 -10.89 11.24 21.29
N ARG A 395 -9.59 11.01 21.12
CA ARG A 395 -8.50 11.70 21.84
C ARG A 395 -7.52 12.44 20.93
N GLY A 396 -7.95 12.77 19.72
CA GLY A 396 -7.12 13.57 18.80
C GLY A 396 -7.04 15.04 19.21
N ALA A 397 -5.99 15.73 18.76
CA ALA A 397 -5.82 17.16 19.00
C ALA A 397 -6.77 17.99 18.11
N PRO A 398 -7.28 19.16 18.58
CA PRO A 398 -7.89 20.15 17.72
C PRO A 398 -6.94 20.65 16.64
N VAL A 399 -7.49 21.11 15.52
CA VAL A 399 -6.74 21.58 14.36
C VAL A 399 -7.05 23.04 14.08
N SER A 400 -6.09 23.76 13.49
CA SER A 400 -6.23 25.16 13.16
C SER A 400 -6.81 25.40 11.76
N ALA A 401 -7.39 26.58 11.51
CA ALA A 401 -7.80 26.99 10.17
C ALA A 401 -6.64 27.05 9.18
N ARG A 402 -5.41 27.30 9.66
CA ARG A 402 -4.21 27.28 8.83
C ARG A 402 -3.94 25.87 8.26
N GLU A 403 -4.04 24.83 9.09
CA GLU A 403 -3.86 23.45 8.62
C GLU A 403 -4.92 23.06 7.57
N ALA A 404 -6.17 23.51 7.74
CA ALA A 404 -7.21 23.31 6.74
C ALA A 404 -6.90 24.03 5.42
N ASN A 405 -6.42 25.28 5.49
CA ASN A 405 -6.04 26.09 4.33
C ASN A 405 -4.86 25.48 3.54
N GLU A 406 -3.84 25.04 4.24
CA GLU A 406 -2.67 24.39 3.63
C GLU A 406 -3.08 23.15 2.82
N LEU A 407 -4.02 22.35 3.32
CA LEU A 407 -4.52 21.15 2.64
C LEU A 407 -5.54 21.45 1.55
N ARG A 408 -6.30 22.57 1.63
CA ARG A 408 -7.18 23.00 0.55
C ARG A 408 -6.41 23.35 -0.72
N SER A 409 -5.19 23.85 -0.56
CA SER A 409 -4.30 24.22 -1.65
C SER A 409 -3.41 23.05 -2.12
N ALA A 410 -3.42 21.93 -1.41
CA ALA A 410 -2.63 20.76 -1.76
C ALA A 410 -3.20 20.08 -3.02
N PRO A 411 -2.34 19.60 -3.93
CA PRO A 411 -2.80 18.84 -5.10
C PRO A 411 -3.67 17.64 -4.70
N LEU A 412 -4.68 17.38 -5.50
CA LEU A 412 -5.38 16.10 -5.49
C LEU A 412 -4.50 15.11 -6.25
N ASP A 413 -4.40 13.89 -5.75
CA ASP A 413 -3.58 12.81 -6.32
C ASP A 413 -4.04 12.41 -7.72
#